data_d16c79d82e9879f3eea169efcfaa060f
#
_entry.id   d16c79d82e9879f3eea169efcfaa060f
#
_cell.length_a   1.000
_cell.length_b   1.000
_cell.length_c   1.000
_cell.angle_alpha   90.00
_cell.angle_beta   90.00
_cell.angle_gamma   90.00
#
_symmetry.space_group_name_H-M   'P 1'
#
loop_
_entity.id
_entity.type
_entity.pdbx_description
1 polymer ?
#
loop_
_entity_poly.entity_id
_entity_poly.type
_entity_poly.pdbx_seq_one_letter_code
_entity_poly.pdbx_strand_id
1 'polypeptide(L)'
;DCLLSRGLGDVYKRQLITLMMKMDADVVVMTMPDIENYHIKRSYIRKDINYVYVPHGMDSLNMTMRTGSMDHYDSVLCTGKIQKEEIEKTEEVYNLPKKELLEWGYSLLDEMREDYAKMPKKENDIKSILIAPSWQKDNIVDSCLEDILDNLKGHGYKITVRPHPQHVRHMPEKMEGLKERYKDDTDIEIQTDFSSNSTVFEADLMITDWSGIAYEYAY
;
A
#
# COMPACT_ATOMS: atom_id res chain seq x y z
N ASP A 1 -9.24 9.29 -28.05
CA ASP A 1 -8.80 8.10 -27.26
C ASP A 1 -9.29 8.09 -25.81
N CYS A 2 -9.45 9.26 -25.17
CA CYS A 2 -9.90 9.34 -23.77
C CYS A 2 -11.35 8.88 -23.51
N LEU A 3 -12.23 8.91 -24.51
CA LEU A 3 -13.63 8.50 -24.38
C LEU A 3 -13.81 6.97 -24.40
N LEU A 4 -12.98 6.25 -25.15
CA LEU A 4 -13.01 4.79 -25.21
C LEU A 4 -12.50 4.16 -23.92
N SER A 5 -11.46 4.73 -23.30
CA SER A 5 -10.94 4.24 -22.01
C SER A 5 -11.91 4.46 -20.85
N ARG A 6 -12.68 5.55 -20.84
CA ARG A 6 -13.76 5.79 -19.87
C ARG A 6 -14.90 4.80 -20.03
N GLY A 7 -15.30 4.48 -21.26
CA GLY A 7 -16.36 3.51 -21.52
C GLY A 7 -16.02 2.10 -21.08
N LEU A 8 -14.79 1.63 -21.31
CA LEU A 8 -14.30 0.33 -20.84
C LEU A 8 -14.25 0.25 -19.31
N GLY A 9 -13.74 1.28 -18.65
CA GLY A 9 -13.71 1.32 -17.20
C GLY A 9 -15.08 1.22 -16.54
N ASP A 10 -16.10 1.84 -17.14
CA ASP A 10 -17.49 1.75 -16.66
C ASP A 10 -18.12 0.37 -16.94
N VAL A 11 -17.76 -0.29 -18.04
CA VAL A 11 -18.19 -1.66 -18.31
C VAL A 11 -17.62 -2.63 -17.27
N TYR A 12 -16.33 -2.56 -16.97
CA TYR A 12 -15.71 -3.41 -15.94
C TYR A 12 -16.29 -3.16 -14.54
N LYS A 13 -16.53 -1.90 -14.18
CA LYS A 13 -17.19 -1.57 -12.91
C LYS A 13 -18.59 -2.18 -12.81
N ARG A 14 -19.40 -2.07 -13.87
CA ARG A 14 -20.76 -2.66 -13.91
C ARG A 14 -20.72 -4.19 -13.83
N GLN A 15 -19.75 -4.83 -14.50
CA GLN A 15 -19.56 -6.28 -14.43
C GLN A 15 -19.20 -6.72 -13.00
N LEU A 16 -18.26 -6.03 -12.35
CA LEU A 16 -17.87 -6.32 -10.96
C LEU A 16 -19.06 -6.16 -10.01
N ILE A 17 -19.81 -5.07 -10.12
CA ILE A 17 -21.02 -4.84 -9.30
C ILE A 17 -22.00 -5.99 -9.47
N THR A 18 -22.29 -6.37 -10.71
CA THR A 18 -23.23 -7.45 -11.02
C THR A 18 -22.73 -8.80 -10.48
N LEU A 19 -21.44 -9.07 -10.60
CA LEU A 19 -20.81 -10.28 -10.05
C LEU A 19 -20.99 -10.34 -8.54
N MET A 20 -20.60 -9.27 -7.84
CA MET A 20 -20.70 -9.20 -6.36
C MET A 20 -22.16 -9.41 -5.90
N MET A 21 -23.12 -8.75 -6.55
CA MET A 21 -24.54 -8.87 -6.19
C MET A 21 -25.11 -10.28 -6.39
N LYS A 22 -24.51 -11.08 -7.27
CA LYS A 22 -24.92 -12.47 -7.58
C LYS A 22 -23.92 -13.51 -7.05
N MET A 23 -23.01 -13.11 -6.16
CA MET A 23 -22.02 -14.02 -5.59
C MET A 23 -22.72 -15.17 -4.87
N ASP A 24 -22.35 -16.39 -5.21
CA ASP A 24 -22.77 -17.63 -4.57
C ASP A 24 -21.54 -18.37 -4.06
N ALA A 25 -21.17 -18.07 -2.84
CA ALA A 25 -20.00 -18.62 -2.17
C ALA A 25 -20.28 -18.67 -0.67
N ASP A 26 -19.56 -19.50 0.07
CA ASP A 26 -19.67 -19.55 1.53
C ASP A 26 -18.81 -18.44 2.17
N VAL A 27 -17.67 -18.13 1.56
CA VAL A 27 -16.72 -17.11 2.03
C VAL A 27 -16.28 -16.24 0.85
N VAL A 28 -16.24 -14.93 1.09
CA VAL A 28 -15.68 -13.95 0.15
C VAL A 28 -14.57 -13.19 0.84
N VAL A 29 -13.34 -13.34 0.34
CA VAL A 29 -12.14 -12.69 0.87
C VAL A 29 -11.80 -11.47 0.03
N MET A 30 -11.60 -10.33 0.67
CA MET A 30 -11.35 -9.05 0.00
C MET A 30 -10.32 -8.21 0.74
N THR A 31 -9.55 -7.43 -0.04
CA THR A 31 -8.65 -6.39 0.47
C THR A 31 -9.22 -4.98 0.29
N MET A 32 -10.44 -4.87 -0.26
CA MET A 32 -11.09 -3.60 -0.56
C MET A 32 -12.02 -3.20 0.58
N PRO A 33 -11.84 -2.04 1.20
CA PRO A 33 -12.75 -1.52 2.21
C PRO A 33 -14.08 -1.03 1.58
N ASP A 34 -15.00 -0.55 2.42
CA ASP A 34 -16.22 0.14 2.00
C ASP A 34 -17.26 -0.71 1.24
N ILE A 35 -17.31 -2.03 1.47
CA ILE A 35 -18.46 -2.81 0.98
C ILE A 35 -19.75 -2.27 1.61
N GLU A 36 -20.85 -2.33 0.88
CA GLU A 36 -22.15 -1.72 1.20
C GLU A 36 -22.19 -0.20 1.22
N ASN A 37 -21.06 0.50 1.42
CA ASN A 37 -21.03 1.97 1.49
C ASN A 37 -21.21 2.62 0.11
N TYR A 38 -20.69 2.01 -0.95
CA TYR A 38 -20.73 2.57 -2.30
C TYR A 38 -21.29 1.60 -3.34
N HIS A 39 -20.53 1.33 -4.41
CA HIS A 39 -20.99 0.53 -5.53
C HIS A 39 -20.93 -0.97 -5.29
N ILE A 40 -19.97 -1.41 -4.47
CA ILE A 40 -19.81 -2.83 -4.15
C ILE A 40 -20.76 -3.20 -3.03
N LYS A 41 -21.66 -4.12 -3.34
CA LYS A 41 -22.68 -4.60 -2.42
C LYS A 41 -22.49 -6.07 -2.11
N ARG A 42 -22.94 -6.48 -0.93
CA ARG A 42 -23.04 -7.89 -0.57
C ARG A 42 -24.04 -8.62 -1.48
N SER A 43 -23.94 -9.92 -1.61
CA SER A 43 -24.82 -10.74 -2.46
C SER A 43 -26.30 -10.54 -2.10
N TYR A 44 -27.14 -10.48 -3.10
CA TYR A 44 -28.60 -10.51 -2.95
C TYR A 44 -29.17 -11.91 -2.93
N ILE A 45 -28.45 -12.86 -3.52
CA ILE A 45 -28.92 -14.26 -3.62
C ILE A 45 -28.51 -15.10 -2.42
N ARG A 46 -27.40 -14.79 -1.77
CA ARG A 46 -26.89 -15.44 -0.56
C ARG A 46 -26.66 -14.41 0.54
N LYS A 47 -27.34 -14.54 1.66
CA LYS A 47 -27.20 -13.63 2.80
C LYS A 47 -26.30 -14.14 3.91
N ASP A 48 -25.96 -15.40 3.84
CA ASP A 48 -25.16 -16.18 4.78
C ASP A 48 -23.65 -16.20 4.44
N ILE A 49 -23.24 -15.48 3.41
CA ILE A 49 -21.83 -15.38 3.03
C ILE A 49 -21.03 -14.68 4.13
N ASN A 50 -19.93 -15.31 4.56
CA ASN A 50 -18.94 -14.67 5.43
C ASN A 50 -18.00 -13.77 4.57
N TYR A 51 -18.06 -12.46 4.75
CA TYR A 51 -17.16 -11.51 4.11
C TYR A 51 -15.97 -11.23 4.99
N VAL A 52 -14.80 -11.66 4.53
CA VAL A 52 -13.53 -11.57 5.26
C VAL A 52 -12.69 -10.45 4.68
N TYR A 53 -12.29 -9.52 5.51
CA TYR A 53 -11.32 -8.49 5.13
C TYR A 53 -9.89 -8.94 5.43
N VAL A 54 -9.01 -8.75 4.46
CA VAL A 54 -7.56 -8.96 4.61
C VAL A 54 -6.86 -7.62 4.41
N PRO A 55 -6.22 -7.06 5.42
CA PRO A 55 -5.41 -5.84 5.27
C PRO A 55 -4.26 -6.04 4.29
N HIS A 56 -3.95 -5.01 3.53
CA HIS A 56 -2.83 -4.98 2.59
C HIS A 56 -1.65 -4.13 3.11
N GLY A 57 -1.66 -3.80 4.38
CA GLY A 57 -0.62 -3.07 5.09
C GLY A 57 -0.74 -3.27 6.60
N MET A 58 0.31 -2.93 7.34
CA MET A 58 0.37 -3.04 8.81
C MET A 58 0.00 -1.76 9.53
N ASP A 59 -0.46 -0.76 8.80
CA ASP A 59 -0.85 0.52 9.33
C ASP A 59 -2.14 0.45 10.16
N SER A 60 -2.34 1.48 10.97
CA SER A 60 -3.58 1.67 11.74
C SER A 60 -4.78 1.82 10.82
N LEU A 61 -5.79 0.98 10.98
CA LEU A 61 -7.03 1.07 10.21
C LEU A 61 -7.76 2.40 10.45
N ASN A 62 -7.71 2.92 11.66
CA ASN A 62 -8.35 4.20 11.99
C ASN A 62 -7.65 5.42 11.36
N MET A 63 -6.36 5.30 11.03
CA MET A 63 -5.62 6.37 10.36
C MET A 63 -5.76 6.34 8.84
N THR A 64 -5.89 5.16 8.26
CA THR A 64 -5.86 4.96 6.81
C THR A 64 -7.23 4.75 6.20
N MET A 65 -8.18 4.24 6.97
CA MET A 65 -9.53 3.94 6.52
C MET A 65 -10.52 5.03 6.93
N ARG A 66 -11.55 5.20 6.13
CA ARG A 66 -12.68 6.06 6.49
C ARG A 66 -13.52 5.41 7.58
N THR A 67 -14.11 6.23 8.44
CA THR A 67 -15.08 5.75 9.43
C THR A 67 -16.19 4.94 8.73
N GLY A 68 -16.51 3.76 9.25
CA GLY A 68 -17.54 2.90 8.69
C GLY A 68 -17.08 2.01 7.53
N SER A 69 -15.83 2.11 7.08
CA SER A 69 -15.32 1.34 5.93
C SER A 69 -15.30 -0.18 6.16
N MET A 70 -15.25 -0.59 7.42
CA MET A 70 -15.17 -1.99 7.84
C MET A 70 -16.48 -2.53 8.41
N ASP A 71 -17.53 -1.72 8.52
CA ASP A 71 -18.75 -2.05 9.27
C ASP A 71 -19.50 -3.27 8.72
N HIS A 72 -19.39 -3.52 7.43
CA HIS A 72 -20.11 -4.56 6.74
C HIS A 72 -19.31 -5.85 6.47
N TYR A 73 -18.12 -5.97 7.08
CA TYR A 73 -17.37 -7.22 7.12
C TYR A 73 -17.78 -8.06 8.32
N ASP A 74 -17.79 -9.37 8.13
CA ASP A 74 -18.13 -10.34 9.20
C ASP A 74 -16.87 -10.78 9.95
N SER A 75 -15.74 -10.90 9.24
CA SER A 75 -14.46 -11.33 9.81
C SER A 75 -13.30 -10.48 9.30
N VAL A 76 -12.22 -10.36 10.10
CA VAL A 76 -10.99 -9.65 9.72
C VAL A 76 -9.77 -10.49 10.09
N LEU A 77 -8.87 -10.69 9.13
CA LEU A 77 -7.56 -11.28 9.35
C LEU A 77 -6.60 -10.17 9.80
N CYS A 78 -6.54 -9.88 11.08
CA CYS A 78 -5.73 -8.79 11.62
C CYS A 78 -4.24 -9.06 11.45
N THR A 79 -3.47 -8.04 11.11
CA THR A 79 -2.01 -8.12 11.00
C THR A 79 -1.31 -8.29 12.36
N GLY A 80 -2.00 -7.98 13.44
CA GLY A 80 -1.53 -8.17 14.79
C GLY A 80 -2.50 -7.63 15.84
N LYS A 81 -2.07 -7.72 17.10
CA LYS A 81 -2.87 -7.39 18.27
C LYS A 81 -3.40 -5.95 18.26
N ILE A 82 -2.57 -4.98 17.87
CA ILE A 82 -2.96 -3.56 17.86
C ILE A 82 -4.13 -3.32 16.92
N GLN A 83 -4.08 -3.87 15.71
CA GLN A 83 -5.16 -3.73 14.73
C GLN A 83 -6.46 -4.37 15.23
N LYS A 84 -6.36 -5.51 15.92
CA LYS A 84 -7.50 -6.15 16.58
C LYS A 84 -8.12 -5.25 17.65
N GLU A 85 -7.30 -4.69 18.55
CA GLU A 85 -7.74 -3.76 19.59
C GLU A 85 -8.40 -2.49 19.01
N GLU A 86 -7.89 -1.97 17.89
CA GLU A 86 -8.52 -0.84 17.17
C GLU A 86 -9.93 -1.18 16.69
N ILE A 87 -10.13 -2.36 16.12
CA ILE A 87 -11.44 -2.79 15.63
C ILE A 87 -12.40 -3.01 16.80
N GLU A 88 -11.96 -3.72 17.84
CA GLU A 88 -12.78 -3.95 19.05
C GLU A 88 -13.21 -2.61 19.68
N LYS A 89 -12.30 -1.64 19.74
CA LYS A 89 -12.61 -0.32 20.28
C LYS A 89 -13.58 0.47 19.38
N THR A 90 -13.44 0.36 18.08
CA THR A 90 -14.35 0.97 17.11
C THR A 90 -15.75 0.38 17.25
N GLU A 91 -15.88 -0.93 17.37
CA GLU A 91 -17.15 -1.62 17.60
C GLU A 91 -17.82 -1.14 18.88
N GLU A 92 -17.06 -0.98 19.97
CA GLU A 92 -17.56 -0.48 21.24
C GLU A 92 -18.06 0.97 21.13
N VAL A 93 -17.25 1.87 20.55
CA VAL A 93 -17.55 3.31 20.45
C VAL A 93 -18.78 3.58 19.58
N TYR A 94 -18.92 2.86 18.48
CA TYR A 94 -20.02 3.05 17.53
C TYR A 94 -21.17 2.06 17.71
N ASN A 95 -21.11 1.20 18.72
CA ASN A 95 -22.12 0.16 19.02
C ASN A 95 -22.39 -0.74 17.78
N LEU A 96 -21.32 -1.19 17.14
CA LEU A 96 -21.39 -2.03 15.95
C LEU A 96 -21.49 -3.52 16.31
N PRO A 97 -22.00 -4.37 15.39
CA PRO A 97 -21.92 -5.82 15.54
C PRO A 97 -20.47 -6.27 15.65
N LYS A 98 -20.20 -7.23 16.53
CA LYS A 98 -18.87 -7.80 16.70
C LYS A 98 -18.50 -8.66 15.50
N LYS A 99 -17.29 -8.44 15.00
CA LYS A 99 -16.67 -9.25 13.96
C LYS A 99 -15.85 -10.37 14.55
N GLU A 100 -15.64 -11.42 13.78
CA GLU A 100 -14.64 -12.42 14.09
C GLU A 100 -13.24 -11.86 13.74
N LEU A 101 -12.39 -11.67 14.75
CA LEU A 101 -11.06 -11.08 14.59
C LEU A 101 -9.99 -12.15 14.82
N LEU A 102 -9.28 -12.49 13.74
CA LEU A 102 -8.22 -13.48 13.75
C LEU A 102 -6.86 -12.78 13.66
N GLU A 103 -5.97 -13.04 14.59
CA GLU A 103 -4.58 -12.60 14.51
C GLU A 103 -3.84 -13.50 13.51
N TRP A 104 -3.72 -13.02 12.26
CA TRP A 104 -3.16 -13.78 11.14
C TRP A 104 -1.70 -13.41 10.85
N GLY A 105 -1.30 -12.19 11.16
CA GLY A 105 0.00 -11.63 10.76
C GLY A 105 -0.03 -10.98 9.38
N TYR A 106 1.15 -10.74 8.83
CA TYR A 106 1.33 -10.09 7.53
C TYR A 106 2.33 -10.88 6.68
N SER A 107 1.83 -11.73 5.80
CA SER A 107 2.62 -12.71 5.05
C SER A 107 3.73 -12.09 4.17
N LEU A 108 3.55 -10.85 3.71
CA LEU A 108 4.59 -10.15 2.96
C LEU A 108 5.88 -9.99 3.78
N LEU A 109 5.78 -9.75 5.08
CA LEU A 109 6.97 -9.67 5.95
C LEU A 109 7.71 -11.01 6.06
N ASP A 110 6.97 -12.12 6.10
CA ASP A 110 7.58 -13.44 6.16
C ASP A 110 8.38 -13.70 4.86
N GLU A 111 7.80 -13.38 3.70
CA GLU A 111 8.48 -13.47 2.40
C GLU A 111 9.71 -12.54 2.35
N MET A 112 9.55 -11.27 2.74
CA MET A 112 10.65 -10.30 2.74
C MET A 112 11.78 -10.74 3.65
N ARG A 113 11.49 -11.30 4.82
CA ARG A 113 12.49 -11.83 5.75
C ARG A 113 13.26 -13.02 5.15
N GLU A 114 12.53 -13.93 4.49
CA GLU A 114 13.17 -15.06 3.79
C GLU A 114 14.06 -14.59 2.65
N ASP A 115 13.63 -13.59 1.91
CA ASP A 115 14.42 -13.04 0.80
C ASP A 115 15.63 -12.25 1.29
N TYR A 116 15.47 -11.45 2.35
CA TYR A 116 16.58 -10.76 2.99
C TYR A 116 17.65 -11.75 3.50
N ALA A 117 17.23 -12.87 4.09
CA ALA A 117 18.15 -13.90 4.58
C ALA A 117 18.98 -14.58 3.48
N LYS A 118 18.49 -14.54 2.22
CA LYS A 118 19.19 -15.10 1.04
C LYS A 118 20.15 -14.10 0.40
N MET A 119 20.07 -12.81 0.76
CA MET A 119 20.89 -11.77 0.14
C MET A 119 22.35 -11.88 0.56
N PRO A 120 23.29 -11.61 -0.36
CA PRO A 120 24.70 -11.51 -0.02
C PRO A 120 24.92 -10.34 0.95
N LYS A 121 25.82 -10.53 1.90
CA LYS A 121 26.20 -9.42 2.79
C LYS A 121 26.81 -8.28 1.97
N LYS A 122 26.43 -7.06 2.31
CA LYS A 122 26.97 -5.85 1.70
C LYS A 122 28.46 -5.73 2.02
N GLU A 123 29.32 -5.68 0.99
CA GLU A 123 30.78 -5.62 1.14
C GLU A 123 31.36 -4.22 0.95
N ASN A 124 30.55 -3.21 0.62
CA ASN A 124 31.01 -1.86 0.33
C ASN A 124 30.67 -0.89 1.45
N ASP A 125 31.52 0.15 1.63
CA ASP A 125 31.31 1.22 2.61
C ASP A 125 30.39 2.33 2.10
N ILE A 126 29.92 2.27 0.85
CA ILE A 126 29.03 3.28 0.29
C ILE A 126 27.66 3.12 0.93
N LYS A 127 27.23 4.16 1.64
CA LYS A 127 25.90 4.19 2.26
C LYS A 127 24.82 4.40 1.22
N SER A 128 23.77 3.62 1.33
CA SER A 128 22.60 3.71 0.46
C SER A 128 21.41 4.29 1.23
N ILE A 129 20.75 5.25 0.57
CA ILE A 129 19.58 5.94 1.09
C ILE A 129 18.40 5.61 0.19
N LEU A 130 17.34 5.08 0.77
CA LEU A 130 16.06 4.87 0.09
C LEU A 130 15.10 6.00 0.46
N ILE A 131 14.58 6.71 -0.54
CA ILE A 131 13.53 7.69 -0.37
C ILE A 131 12.23 7.07 -0.90
N ALA A 132 11.32 6.69 0.00
CA ALA A 132 10.12 5.94 -0.32
C ALA A 132 8.85 6.67 0.16
N PRO A 133 8.41 7.72 -0.56
CA PRO A 133 7.29 8.54 -0.17
C PRO A 133 5.94 7.86 -0.38
N SER A 134 4.93 8.30 0.38
CA SER A 134 3.52 7.99 0.13
C SER A 134 3.00 8.72 -1.11
N TRP A 135 1.75 8.46 -1.48
CA TRP A 135 1.06 9.13 -2.58
C TRP A 135 -0.06 10.08 -2.11
N GLN A 136 -0.16 10.31 -0.82
CA GLN A 136 -1.13 11.23 -0.24
C GLN A 136 -0.81 12.67 -0.64
N LYS A 137 -1.78 13.56 -0.45
CA LYS A 137 -1.57 14.99 -0.65
C LYS A 137 -0.45 15.50 0.27
N ASP A 138 0.35 16.42 -0.24
CA ASP A 138 1.48 17.04 0.48
C ASP A 138 2.60 16.05 0.89
N ASN A 139 2.73 14.94 0.15
CA ASN A 139 3.82 13.97 0.33
C ASN A 139 5.20 14.54 -0.06
N ILE A 140 6.26 13.78 0.21
CA ILE A 140 7.65 14.18 -0.08
C ILE A 140 7.85 14.51 -1.58
N VAL A 141 7.26 13.73 -2.51
CA VAL A 141 7.43 13.98 -3.96
C VAL A 141 6.87 15.34 -4.37
N ASP A 142 5.79 15.78 -3.73
CA ASP A 142 5.11 17.00 -4.09
C ASP A 142 5.65 18.23 -3.35
N SER A 143 6.32 18.03 -2.21
CA SER A 143 6.72 19.11 -1.31
C SER A 143 8.21 19.40 -1.29
N CYS A 144 9.07 18.41 -1.10
CA CYS A 144 10.49 18.66 -0.79
C CYS A 144 11.49 17.64 -1.38
N LEU A 145 11.04 16.72 -2.27
CA LEU A 145 11.94 15.69 -2.81
C LEU A 145 13.19 16.28 -3.47
N GLU A 146 13.02 17.30 -4.31
CA GLU A 146 14.13 17.91 -5.03
C GLU A 146 15.12 18.57 -4.08
N ASP A 147 14.63 19.25 -3.04
CA ASP A 147 15.48 19.84 -2.01
C ASP A 147 16.27 18.77 -1.23
N ILE A 148 15.65 17.64 -0.92
CA ILE A 148 16.32 16.50 -0.27
C ILE A 148 17.43 15.98 -1.18
N LEU A 149 17.13 15.71 -2.45
CA LEU A 149 18.09 15.17 -3.41
C LEU A 149 19.26 16.15 -3.65
N ASP A 150 18.96 17.43 -3.86
CA ASP A 150 19.97 18.45 -4.10
C ASP A 150 20.90 18.67 -2.90
N ASN A 151 20.42 18.41 -1.67
CA ASN A 151 21.25 18.46 -0.46
C ASN A 151 22.03 17.17 -0.19
N LEU A 152 21.58 16.02 -0.69
CA LEU A 152 22.24 14.74 -0.47
C LEU A 152 23.25 14.36 -1.54
N LYS A 153 23.08 14.86 -2.76
CA LYS A 153 23.97 14.54 -3.89
C LYS A 153 25.39 15.04 -3.65
N GLY A 154 26.36 14.29 -4.16
CA GLY A 154 27.79 14.62 -4.04
C GLY A 154 28.41 14.35 -2.66
N HIS A 155 27.66 13.75 -1.72
CA HIS A 155 28.16 13.37 -0.40
C HIS A 155 28.60 11.88 -0.33
N GLY A 156 28.68 11.18 -1.45
CA GLY A 156 29.11 9.79 -1.52
C GLY A 156 28.06 8.78 -1.10
N TYR A 157 26.79 9.16 -1.14
CA TYR A 157 25.65 8.25 -0.93
C TYR A 157 25.13 7.72 -2.25
N LYS A 158 24.68 6.45 -2.26
CA LYS A 158 23.82 5.94 -3.32
C LYS A 158 22.37 6.21 -2.91
N ILE A 159 21.64 6.97 -3.72
CA ILE A 159 20.29 7.41 -3.39
C ILE A 159 19.30 6.76 -4.38
N THR A 160 18.35 6.01 -3.87
CA THR A 160 17.25 5.46 -4.66
C THR A 160 15.96 6.12 -4.24
N VAL A 161 15.28 6.78 -5.18
CA VAL A 161 13.92 7.26 -4.99
C VAL A 161 12.96 6.22 -5.52
N ARG A 162 12.12 5.69 -4.65
CA ARG A 162 11.08 4.70 -4.97
C ARG A 162 9.70 5.31 -4.71
N PRO A 163 9.13 6.06 -5.68
CA PRO A 163 7.82 6.67 -5.53
C PRO A 163 6.75 5.59 -5.34
N HIS A 164 5.66 5.92 -4.67
CA HIS A 164 4.55 5.00 -4.55
C HIS A 164 3.99 4.61 -5.94
N PRO A 165 3.57 3.36 -6.19
CA PRO A 165 3.04 2.91 -7.49
C PRO A 165 1.91 3.78 -8.04
N GLN A 166 1.09 4.37 -7.17
CA GLN A 166 0.04 5.30 -7.58
C GLN A 166 0.58 6.60 -8.18
N HIS A 167 1.74 7.11 -7.72
CA HIS A 167 2.41 8.26 -8.34
C HIS A 167 2.83 7.93 -9.77
N VAL A 168 3.48 6.78 -9.97
CA VAL A 168 3.91 6.33 -11.30
C VAL A 168 2.72 6.20 -12.24
N ARG A 169 1.60 5.70 -11.73
CA ARG A 169 0.37 5.51 -12.52
C ARG A 169 -0.36 6.80 -12.87
N HIS A 170 -0.46 7.73 -11.92
CA HIS A 170 -1.30 8.92 -12.06
C HIS A 170 -0.53 10.17 -12.46
N MET A 171 0.79 10.20 -12.28
CA MET A 171 1.66 11.34 -12.60
C MET A 171 2.89 10.90 -13.41
N PRO A 172 2.71 10.19 -14.54
CA PRO A 172 3.83 9.67 -15.33
C PRO A 172 4.76 10.78 -15.83
N GLU A 173 4.22 11.94 -16.23
CA GLU A 173 5.01 13.09 -16.70
C GLU A 173 5.93 13.63 -15.61
N LYS A 174 5.47 13.67 -14.35
CA LYS A 174 6.28 14.09 -13.21
C LYS A 174 7.43 13.10 -12.96
N MET A 175 7.15 11.80 -13.05
CA MET A 175 8.18 10.77 -12.88
C MET A 175 9.24 10.84 -13.98
N GLU A 176 8.83 11.03 -15.22
CA GLU A 176 9.78 11.21 -16.33
C GLU A 176 10.59 12.53 -16.19
N GLY A 177 9.96 13.61 -15.71
CA GLY A 177 10.66 14.87 -15.41
C GLY A 177 11.73 14.70 -14.33
N LEU A 178 11.45 13.93 -13.26
CA LEU A 178 12.44 13.60 -12.23
C LEU A 178 13.58 12.75 -12.78
N LYS A 179 13.30 11.73 -13.58
CA LYS A 179 14.33 10.92 -14.25
C LYS A 179 15.22 11.76 -15.14
N GLU A 180 14.64 12.62 -15.97
CA GLU A 180 15.40 13.49 -16.88
C GLU A 180 16.26 14.50 -16.10
N ARG A 181 15.75 15.06 -14.99
CA ARG A 181 16.50 16.00 -14.15
C ARG A 181 17.76 15.39 -13.54
N TYR A 182 17.67 14.13 -13.09
CA TYR A 182 18.77 13.45 -12.39
C TYR A 182 19.49 12.39 -13.25
N LYS A 183 19.25 12.34 -14.55
CA LYS A 183 19.82 11.33 -15.45
C LYS A 183 21.35 11.29 -15.51
N ASP A 184 22.00 12.42 -15.29
CA ASP A 184 23.46 12.56 -15.32
C ASP A 184 24.09 12.37 -13.91
N ASP A 185 23.26 12.27 -12.86
CA ASP A 185 23.70 12.03 -11.49
C ASP A 185 23.83 10.51 -11.24
N THR A 186 25.05 10.01 -11.29
CA THR A 186 25.33 8.57 -11.14
C THR A 186 24.96 7.99 -9.78
N ASP A 187 24.78 8.85 -8.79
CA ASP A 187 24.49 8.49 -7.40
C ASP A 187 22.98 8.49 -7.09
N ILE A 188 22.14 8.98 -8.03
CA ILE A 188 20.69 9.10 -7.87
C ILE A 188 19.97 8.22 -8.89
N GLU A 189 19.09 7.35 -8.41
CA GLU A 189 18.22 6.51 -9.22
C GLU A 189 16.74 6.77 -8.90
N ILE A 190 15.92 7.00 -9.93
CA ILE A 190 14.46 7.08 -9.80
C ILE A 190 13.86 5.73 -10.21
N GLN A 191 13.57 4.89 -9.24
CA GLN A 191 13.04 3.55 -9.44
C GLN A 191 11.53 3.58 -9.67
N THR A 192 11.09 3.18 -10.84
CA THR A 192 9.67 3.05 -11.19
C THR A 192 9.23 1.61 -11.46
N ASP A 193 10.16 0.67 -11.34
CA ASP A 193 9.90 -0.76 -11.37
C ASP A 193 9.86 -1.31 -9.93
N PHE A 194 8.78 -1.99 -9.60
CA PHE A 194 8.50 -2.55 -8.26
C PHE A 194 8.54 -4.08 -8.23
N SER A 195 9.12 -4.70 -9.26
CA SER A 195 9.23 -6.16 -9.37
C SER A 195 10.15 -6.80 -8.31
N SER A 196 10.99 -6.00 -7.66
CA SER A 196 11.91 -6.44 -6.61
C SER A 196 11.89 -5.51 -5.41
N ASN A 197 12.12 -6.07 -4.22
CA ASN A 197 12.31 -5.34 -2.97
C ASN A 197 13.80 -5.16 -2.61
N SER A 198 14.73 -5.48 -3.52
CA SER A 198 16.18 -5.41 -3.25
C SER A 198 16.62 -4.04 -2.72
N THR A 199 16.09 -2.96 -3.26
CA THR A 199 16.40 -1.59 -2.81
C THR A 199 15.96 -1.29 -1.39
N VAL A 200 14.91 -1.97 -0.90
CA VAL A 200 14.47 -1.88 0.50
C VAL A 200 15.47 -2.59 1.40
N PHE A 201 15.93 -3.76 0.98
CA PHE A 201 16.87 -4.57 1.76
C PHE A 201 18.31 -4.01 1.78
N GLU A 202 18.71 -3.32 0.70
CA GLU A 202 20.06 -2.78 0.56
C GLU A 202 20.24 -1.40 1.22
N ALA A 203 19.15 -0.73 1.56
CA ALA A 203 19.21 0.62 2.11
C ALA A 203 19.73 0.63 3.55
N ASP A 204 20.73 1.48 3.83
CA ASP A 204 21.23 1.74 5.19
C ASP A 204 20.34 2.73 5.94
N LEU A 205 19.61 3.58 5.21
CA LEU A 205 18.70 4.58 5.73
C LEU A 205 17.48 4.71 4.83
N MET A 206 16.30 4.83 5.43
CA MET A 206 15.08 5.18 4.71
C MET A 206 14.60 6.58 5.10
N ILE A 207 14.23 7.37 4.10
CA ILE A 207 13.49 8.63 4.25
C ILE A 207 12.08 8.38 3.69
N THR A 208 11.08 8.54 4.51
CA THR A 208 9.68 8.31 4.14
C THR A 208 8.76 9.28 4.88
N ASP A 209 7.51 9.31 4.48
CA ASP A 209 6.42 10.02 5.16
C ASP A 209 5.37 9.01 5.67
N TRP A 210 4.09 9.22 5.45
CA TRP A 210 3.00 8.32 5.87
C TRP A 210 2.84 7.11 4.94
N SER A 211 3.90 6.33 4.76
CA SER A 211 3.91 5.17 3.87
C SER A 211 4.05 3.86 4.64
N GLY A 212 3.25 2.85 4.26
CA GLY A 212 3.29 1.51 4.88
C GLY A 212 4.65 0.81 4.77
N ILE A 213 5.45 1.16 3.76
CA ILE A 213 6.81 0.63 3.56
C ILE A 213 7.75 0.92 4.76
N ALA A 214 7.42 1.91 5.59
CA ALA A 214 8.17 2.20 6.82
C ALA A 214 8.20 1.00 7.78
N TYR A 215 7.08 0.28 7.89
CA TYR A 215 6.98 -0.92 8.72
C TYR A 215 7.76 -2.09 8.12
N GLU A 216 7.69 -2.23 6.80
CA GLU A 216 8.41 -3.26 6.05
C GLU A 216 9.93 -3.08 6.16
N TYR A 217 10.39 -1.84 6.09
CA TYR A 217 11.82 -1.51 6.23
C TYR A 217 12.33 -1.67 7.68
N ALA A 218 11.50 -1.35 8.67
CA ALA A 218 11.89 -1.39 10.09
C ALA A 218 11.94 -2.82 10.65
N TYR A 219 11.25 -3.79 10.02
CA TYR A 219 11.19 -5.19 10.45
C TYR A 219 12.40 -5.98 9.99
#